data_e10ae861aebb8e8bad4bed9273d19fab
#
_entry.id   e10ae861aebb8e8bad4bed9273d19fab
#
_cell.length_a   1.000
_cell.length_b   1.000
_cell.length_c   1.000
_cell.angle_alpha   90.00
_cell.angle_beta   90.00
_cell.angle_gamma   90.00
#
_symmetry.space_group_name_H-M   'P 1'
#
loop_
_entity.id
_entity.type
_entity.pdbx_description
1 polymer ?
#
loop_
_entity_poly.entity_id
_entity_poly.type
_entity_poly.pdbx_seq_one_letter_code
_entity_poly.pdbx_strand_id
1 'polypeptide(L)'
;MAEQKTLSISSDPVFLEELSEYLEVLANPLRLKILKFIEREPKEITAIAGHTGMSYQNTKKHLDLLLSTGLVKRGAGFGRETERGIAPVWKYSLADGAFENLSTTLAVFSSIATPMGYNDIRERIRTVRSTFEERGGPEGPVLYLIGGPADGRTFILTSDRIPMGRVDPDHPPAGTGEMVVLPDEYRAVTRVTKPHAYITRTADCWQIEDNGSTGGTFLNSRRLEPLSMTPLAGGDVIDLSIGVNAARFLFIADE
;
A
#
# COMPACT_ATOMS: atom_id res chain seq x y z
N MET A 1 2.77 47.10 -3.98
CA MET A 1 2.40 45.92 -4.76
C MET A 1 2.06 44.82 -3.76
N ALA A 2 0.78 44.44 -3.65
CA ALA A 2 0.34 43.40 -2.73
C ALA A 2 0.71 42.02 -3.32
N GLU A 3 1.57 41.31 -2.63
CA GLU A 3 1.81 39.88 -2.91
C GLU A 3 0.48 39.12 -2.75
N GLN A 4 -0.10 38.69 -3.86
CA GLN A 4 -1.15 37.71 -3.86
C GLN A 4 -0.55 36.38 -3.34
N LYS A 5 -0.71 36.12 -2.05
CA LYS A 5 -0.49 34.80 -1.48
C LYS A 5 -1.50 33.84 -2.14
N THR A 6 -1.05 33.10 -3.13
CA THR A 6 -1.80 31.95 -3.67
C THR A 6 -1.86 30.92 -2.55
N LEU A 7 -2.96 30.91 -1.79
CA LEU A 7 -3.25 29.82 -0.85
C LEU A 7 -3.39 28.56 -1.67
N SER A 8 -2.50 27.60 -1.48
CA SER A 8 -2.64 26.27 -2.05
C SER A 8 -3.93 25.66 -1.50
N ILE A 9 -4.77 25.09 -2.36
CA ILE A 9 -6.03 24.40 -2.00
C ILE A 9 -5.79 23.41 -0.84
N SER A 10 -4.63 22.82 -0.80
CA SER A 10 -4.15 21.86 0.20
C SER A 10 -3.92 22.46 1.61
N SER A 11 -3.88 23.78 1.75
CA SER A 11 -3.76 24.48 3.03
C SER A 11 -5.10 25.12 3.45
N ASP A 12 -6.17 24.90 2.69
CA ASP A 12 -7.49 25.39 3.01
C ASP A 12 -8.03 24.64 4.24
N PRO A 13 -8.43 25.37 5.32
CA PRO A 13 -9.00 24.75 6.51
C PRO A 13 -10.21 23.87 6.23
N VAL A 14 -11.08 24.27 5.28
CA VAL A 14 -12.28 23.50 4.91
C VAL A 14 -11.88 22.17 4.24
N PHE A 15 -10.90 22.21 3.35
CA PHE A 15 -10.34 21.01 2.71
C PHE A 15 -9.73 20.03 3.73
N LEU A 16 -8.97 20.55 4.70
CA LEU A 16 -8.35 19.73 5.74
C LEU A 16 -9.37 19.13 6.70
N GLU A 17 -10.42 19.86 7.03
CA GLU A 17 -11.53 19.39 7.87
C GLU A 17 -12.30 18.26 7.18
N GLU A 18 -12.69 18.46 5.92
CA GLU A 18 -13.36 17.44 5.09
C GLU A 18 -12.50 16.18 4.96
N LEU A 19 -11.22 16.31 4.64
CA LEU A 19 -10.29 15.18 4.57
C LEU A 19 -10.19 14.45 5.92
N SER A 20 -10.11 15.19 7.03
CA SER A 20 -10.07 14.63 8.38
C SER A 20 -11.28 13.77 8.69
N GLU A 21 -12.48 14.24 8.33
CA GLU A 21 -13.74 13.48 8.49
C GLU A 21 -13.71 12.16 7.71
N TYR A 22 -13.27 12.18 6.44
CA TYR A 22 -13.12 10.97 5.63
C TYR A 22 -12.13 9.99 6.26
N LEU A 23 -10.97 10.47 6.70
CA LEU A 23 -9.94 9.64 7.32
C LEU A 23 -10.42 9.04 8.64
N GLU A 24 -11.13 9.79 9.48
CA GLU A 24 -11.71 9.28 10.72
C GLU A 24 -12.71 8.15 10.45
N VAL A 25 -13.56 8.33 9.44
CA VAL A 25 -14.54 7.31 9.06
C VAL A 25 -13.84 6.06 8.54
N LEU A 26 -12.79 6.19 7.75
CA LEU A 26 -12.04 5.06 7.19
C LEU A 26 -11.07 4.40 8.19
N ALA A 27 -10.69 5.07 9.27
CA ALA A 27 -9.77 4.53 10.28
C ALA A 27 -10.34 3.36 11.12
N ASN A 28 -11.54 2.89 10.83
CA ASN A 28 -12.18 1.79 11.55
C ASN A 28 -12.22 0.50 10.70
N PRO A 29 -11.58 -0.61 11.16
CA PRO A 29 -11.52 -1.86 10.41
C PRO A 29 -12.89 -2.46 10.06
N LEU A 30 -13.90 -2.28 10.91
CA LEU A 30 -15.24 -2.81 10.65
C LEU A 30 -15.93 -2.03 9.51
N ARG A 31 -15.73 -0.71 9.43
CA ARG A 31 -16.24 0.09 8.31
C ARG A 31 -15.56 -0.29 6.99
N LEU A 32 -14.24 -0.55 7.00
CA LEU A 32 -13.54 -1.05 5.83
C LEU A 32 -14.07 -2.42 5.38
N LYS A 33 -14.40 -3.33 6.33
CA LYS A 33 -15.04 -4.61 6.01
C LYS A 33 -16.42 -4.42 5.39
N ILE A 34 -17.22 -3.48 5.89
CA ILE A 34 -18.54 -3.15 5.33
C ILE A 34 -18.38 -2.68 3.88
N LEU A 35 -17.53 -1.67 3.63
CA LEU A 35 -17.28 -1.12 2.30
C LEU A 35 -16.85 -2.21 1.33
N LYS A 36 -15.94 -3.10 1.74
CA LYS A 36 -15.48 -4.22 0.91
C LYS A 36 -16.58 -5.23 0.60
N PHE A 37 -17.48 -5.46 1.55
CA PHE A 37 -18.58 -6.42 1.39
C PHE A 37 -19.69 -5.91 0.44
N ILE A 38 -19.95 -4.59 0.43
CA ILE A 38 -20.96 -3.95 -0.42
C ILE A 38 -20.42 -3.47 -1.77
N GLU A 39 -19.11 -3.67 -2.05
CA GLU A 39 -18.41 -3.17 -3.24
C GLU A 39 -19.04 -3.65 -4.55
N ARG A 40 -19.40 -4.92 -4.61
CA ARG A 40 -19.84 -5.56 -5.87
C ARG A 40 -21.36 -5.53 -6.08
N GLU A 41 -22.11 -5.53 -5.00
CA GLU A 41 -23.57 -5.58 -5.06
C GLU A 41 -24.22 -5.00 -3.82
N PRO A 42 -25.39 -4.36 -3.93
CA PRO A 42 -26.12 -3.79 -2.79
C PRO A 42 -26.53 -4.87 -1.79
N LYS A 43 -26.27 -4.67 -0.51
CA LYS A 43 -26.57 -5.59 0.59
C LYS A 43 -27.58 -5.02 1.59
N GLU A 44 -28.36 -5.90 2.19
CA GLU A 44 -29.23 -5.56 3.33
C GLU A 44 -28.42 -5.46 4.62
N ILE A 45 -28.88 -4.65 5.56
CA ILE A 45 -28.22 -4.46 6.86
C ILE A 45 -28.06 -5.79 7.63
N THR A 46 -28.99 -6.72 7.51
CA THR A 46 -28.94 -8.05 8.14
C THR A 46 -27.81 -8.90 7.57
N ALA A 47 -27.59 -8.83 6.25
CA ALA A 47 -26.47 -9.53 5.60
C ALA A 47 -25.13 -8.90 5.99
N ILE A 48 -25.06 -7.57 6.09
CA ILE A 48 -23.86 -6.84 6.55
C ILE A 48 -23.54 -7.19 8.00
N ALA A 49 -24.54 -7.22 8.88
CA ALA A 49 -24.41 -7.61 10.29
C ALA A 49 -23.85 -9.02 10.43
N GLY A 50 -24.42 -9.97 9.67
CA GLY A 50 -23.95 -11.36 9.66
C GLY A 50 -22.51 -11.50 9.16
N HIS A 51 -22.13 -10.77 8.09
CA HIS A 51 -20.77 -10.80 7.54
C HIS A 51 -19.72 -10.22 8.48
N THR A 52 -20.08 -9.15 9.21
CA THR A 52 -19.15 -8.45 10.11
C THR A 52 -19.14 -9.00 11.53
N GLY A 53 -20.09 -9.88 11.88
CA GLY A 53 -20.27 -10.40 13.24
C GLY A 53 -20.84 -9.38 14.24
N MET A 54 -21.42 -8.27 13.75
CA MET A 54 -21.97 -7.21 14.59
C MET A 54 -23.46 -7.38 14.83
N SER A 55 -23.95 -6.78 15.93
CA SER A 55 -25.39 -6.62 16.13
C SER A 55 -26.01 -5.66 15.09
N TYR A 56 -27.29 -5.81 14.81
CA TYR A 56 -28.03 -4.90 13.93
C TYR A 56 -27.84 -3.42 14.30
N GLN A 57 -27.92 -3.08 15.59
CA GLN A 57 -27.78 -1.70 16.07
C GLN A 57 -26.37 -1.13 15.81
N ASN A 58 -25.33 -1.92 16.05
CA ASN A 58 -23.96 -1.49 15.76
C ASN A 58 -23.71 -1.34 14.27
N THR A 59 -24.20 -2.28 13.46
CA THR A 59 -24.12 -2.19 12.00
C THR A 59 -24.81 -0.94 11.49
N LYS A 60 -25.99 -0.61 12.03
CA LYS A 60 -26.72 0.60 11.68
C LYS A 60 -25.90 1.87 11.98
N LYS A 61 -25.29 1.98 13.17
CA LYS A 61 -24.43 3.13 13.53
C LYS A 61 -23.27 3.31 12.53
N HIS A 62 -22.61 2.22 12.15
CA HIS A 62 -21.53 2.30 11.16
C HIS A 62 -22.04 2.70 9.77
N LEU A 63 -23.19 2.19 9.35
CA LEU A 63 -23.80 2.55 8.08
C LEU A 63 -24.29 4.01 8.07
N ASP A 64 -24.89 4.50 9.17
CA ASP A 64 -25.34 5.89 9.29
C ASP A 64 -24.14 6.86 9.14
N LEU A 65 -22.97 6.51 9.70
CA LEU A 65 -21.75 7.30 9.55
C LEU A 65 -21.17 7.25 8.12
N LEU A 66 -21.20 6.07 7.47
CA LEU A 66 -20.79 5.93 6.07
C LEU A 66 -21.74 6.64 5.09
N LEU A 67 -23.02 6.74 5.44
CA LEU A 67 -24.03 7.52 4.69
C LEU A 67 -23.79 9.03 4.85
N SER A 68 -23.47 9.50 6.06
CA SER A 68 -23.24 10.94 6.31
C SER A 68 -22.04 11.50 5.56
N THR A 69 -21.01 10.67 5.33
CA THR A 69 -19.82 11.04 4.53
C THR A 69 -20.00 10.83 3.04
N GLY A 70 -21.13 10.33 2.57
CA GLY A 70 -21.37 10.09 1.15
C GLY A 70 -20.59 8.91 0.55
N LEU A 71 -19.90 8.08 1.36
CA LEU A 71 -19.21 6.89 0.88
C LEU A 71 -20.17 5.76 0.52
N VAL A 72 -21.33 5.73 1.17
CA VAL A 72 -22.37 4.72 0.98
C VAL A 72 -23.68 5.43 0.63
N LYS A 73 -24.46 4.82 -0.26
CA LYS A 73 -25.83 5.19 -0.55
C LYS A 73 -26.76 4.05 -0.17
N ARG A 74 -28.03 4.40 0.16
CA ARG A 74 -29.08 3.40 0.34
C ARG A 74 -30.14 3.56 -0.72
N GLY A 75 -30.63 2.44 -1.22
CA GLY A 75 -31.72 2.40 -2.20
C GLY A 75 -32.79 1.39 -1.77
N ALA A 76 -33.99 1.57 -2.27
CA ALA A 76 -35.05 0.57 -2.14
C ALA A 76 -34.67 -0.68 -2.95
N GLY A 77 -34.94 -1.84 -2.40
CA GLY A 77 -34.73 -3.12 -3.06
C GLY A 77 -35.73 -4.15 -2.57
N PHE A 78 -35.64 -5.35 -3.10
CA PHE A 78 -36.47 -6.46 -2.67
C PHE A 78 -35.68 -7.37 -1.72
N GLY A 79 -36.32 -7.74 -0.61
CA GLY A 79 -35.81 -8.71 0.35
C GLY A 79 -35.88 -10.15 -0.19
N ARG A 80 -35.61 -11.11 0.70
CA ARG A 80 -35.80 -12.52 0.37
C ARG A 80 -37.27 -12.84 0.19
N GLU A 81 -37.57 -13.74 -0.73
CA GLU A 81 -38.89 -14.30 -0.89
C GLU A 81 -39.26 -15.13 0.35
N THR A 82 -40.42 -14.85 0.91
CA THR A 82 -41.00 -15.56 2.06
C THR A 82 -42.39 -16.08 1.68
N GLU A 83 -42.96 -16.94 2.49
CA GLU A 83 -44.33 -17.44 2.29
C GLU A 83 -45.40 -16.32 2.24
N ARG A 84 -45.08 -15.13 2.73
CA ARG A 84 -45.90 -13.89 2.68
C ARG A 84 -45.58 -12.98 1.52
N GLY A 85 -44.73 -13.42 0.57
CA GLY A 85 -44.26 -12.64 -0.56
C GLY A 85 -42.93 -11.92 -0.30
N ILE A 86 -42.54 -11.03 -1.22
CA ILE A 86 -41.27 -10.28 -1.18
C ILE A 86 -41.55 -8.90 -0.58
N ALA A 87 -40.96 -8.61 0.59
CA ALA A 87 -41.08 -7.31 1.21
C ALA A 87 -40.04 -6.33 0.67
N PRO A 88 -40.37 -5.04 0.52
CA PRO A 88 -39.38 -4.01 0.23
C PRO A 88 -38.41 -3.84 1.39
N VAL A 89 -37.12 -3.72 1.08
CA VAL A 89 -36.05 -3.56 2.05
C VAL A 89 -35.07 -2.47 1.61
N TRP A 90 -34.36 -1.88 2.57
CA TRP A 90 -33.28 -0.99 2.26
C TRP A 90 -32.00 -1.78 1.97
N LYS A 91 -31.37 -1.47 0.83
CA LYS A 91 -30.06 -2.00 0.45
C LYS A 91 -29.02 -0.89 0.44
N TYR A 92 -27.81 -1.23 0.86
CA TYR A 92 -26.66 -0.33 0.95
C TYR A 92 -25.64 -0.74 -0.12
N SER A 93 -25.14 0.25 -0.84
CA SER A 93 -24.09 0.11 -1.86
C SER A 93 -23.10 1.26 -1.74
N LEU A 94 -21.95 1.16 -2.40
CA LEU A 94 -21.06 2.29 -2.54
C LEU A 94 -21.77 3.41 -3.29
N ALA A 95 -21.51 4.66 -2.91
CA ALA A 95 -21.97 5.81 -3.67
C ALA A 95 -21.13 5.96 -4.95
N ASP A 96 -21.76 6.39 -6.05
CA ASP A 96 -21.08 6.55 -7.33
C ASP A 96 -20.02 7.66 -7.23
N GLY A 97 -18.82 7.41 -7.69
CA GLY A 97 -17.71 8.38 -7.65
C GLY A 97 -17.10 8.67 -6.26
N ALA A 98 -17.61 8.05 -5.17
CA ALA A 98 -17.13 8.36 -3.82
C ALA A 98 -15.64 8.03 -3.62
N PHE A 99 -15.18 6.92 -4.18
CA PHE A 99 -13.77 6.52 -4.08
C PHE A 99 -12.87 7.29 -5.04
N GLU A 100 -13.37 7.71 -6.20
CA GLU A 100 -12.67 8.60 -7.11
C GLU A 100 -12.45 9.97 -6.46
N ASN A 101 -13.48 10.54 -5.81
CA ASN A 101 -13.38 11.79 -5.08
C ASN A 101 -12.38 11.69 -3.92
N LEU A 102 -12.47 10.62 -3.10
CA LEU A 102 -11.52 10.36 -2.03
C LEU A 102 -10.09 10.21 -2.54
N SER A 103 -9.89 9.46 -3.63
CA SER A 103 -8.58 9.30 -4.26
C SER A 103 -8.02 10.64 -4.74
N THR A 104 -8.84 11.48 -5.35
CA THR A 104 -8.45 12.82 -5.79
C THR A 104 -8.10 13.71 -4.60
N THR A 105 -8.90 13.69 -3.53
CA THR A 105 -8.65 14.47 -2.31
C THR A 105 -7.33 14.04 -1.65
N LEU A 106 -7.09 12.73 -1.53
CA LEU A 106 -5.82 12.20 -1.01
C LEU A 106 -4.64 12.54 -1.92
N ALA A 107 -4.80 12.53 -3.24
CA ALA A 107 -3.75 12.92 -4.18
C ALA A 107 -3.40 14.41 -4.04
N VAL A 108 -4.40 15.29 -3.90
CA VAL A 108 -4.19 16.71 -3.61
C VAL A 108 -3.46 16.90 -2.28
N PHE A 109 -3.88 16.21 -1.22
CA PHE A 109 -3.20 16.28 0.07
C PHE A 109 -1.76 15.76 0.00
N SER A 110 -1.52 14.62 -0.66
CA SER A 110 -0.17 14.03 -0.79
C SER A 110 0.77 14.90 -1.65
N SER A 111 0.25 15.70 -2.56
CA SER A 111 1.05 16.64 -3.36
C SER A 111 1.69 17.76 -2.55
N ILE A 112 1.23 17.98 -1.30
CA ILE A 112 1.83 18.94 -0.36
C ILE A 112 3.13 18.38 0.24
N ALA A 113 3.14 17.08 0.53
CA ALA A 113 4.24 16.43 1.26
C ALA A 113 5.35 15.93 0.33
N THR A 114 5.00 15.68 -0.93
CA THR A 114 5.94 15.25 -1.96
C THR A 114 5.57 15.91 -3.28
N PRO A 115 6.51 16.55 -3.99
CA PRO A 115 6.27 17.03 -5.35
C PRO A 115 6.04 15.87 -6.34
N MET A 116 5.66 14.69 -5.88
CA MET A 116 5.66 13.45 -6.64
C MET A 116 4.35 12.66 -6.48
N GLY A 117 3.43 12.78 -7.46
CA GLY A 117 2.21 12.00 -7.56
C GLY A 117 2.45 10.52 -7.93
N TYR A 118 1.41 9.67 -7.82
CA TYR A 118 1.47 8.23 -8.12
C TYR A 118 1.94 7.91 -9.57
N ASN A 119 1.72 8.80 -10.53
CA ASN A 119 2.30 8.73 -11.88
C ASN A 119 3.83 8.88 -11.87
N ASP A 120 4.37 9.43 -10.82
CA ASP A 120 5.75 9.79 -10.63
C ASP A 120 6.65 8.60 -10.25
N ILE A 121 6.11 7.57 -9.57
CA ILE A 121 6.92 6.38 -9.23
C ILE A 121 7.34 5.66 -10.52
N ARG A 122 6.47 5.54 -11.49
CA ARG A 122 6.82 4.95 -12.80
C ARG A 122 7.80 5.83 -13.58
N GLU A 123 7.60 7.13 -13.55
CA GLU A 123 8.50 8.10 -14.17
C GLU A 123 9.84 8.12 -13.45
N ARG A 124 9.84 8.05 -12.12
CA ARG A 124 11.05 7.96 -11.31
C ARG A 124 11.83 6.66 -11.55
N ILE A 125 11.15 5.51 -11.62
CA ILE A 125 11.79 4.25 -12.02
C ILE A 125 12.45 4.42 -13.38
N ARG A 126 11.77 5.06 -14.32
CA ARG A 126 12.30 5.32 -15.66
C ARG A 126 13.50 6.28 -15.63
N THR A 127 13.42 7.36 -14.85
CA THR A 127 14.50 8.34 -14.68
C THR A 127 15.71 7.74 -13.96
N VAL A 128 15.50 6.95 -12.92
CA VAL A 128 16.57 6.25 -12.20
C VAL A 128 17.26 5.28 -13.16
N ARG A 129 16.50 4.49 -13.91
CA ARG A 129 17.04 3.55 -14.90
C ARG A 129 17.88 4.30 -15.95
N SER A 130 17.36 5.34 -16.59
CA SER A 130 18.11 6.12 -17.58
C SER A 130 19.37 6.78 -17.01
N THR A 131 19.32 7.24 -15.75
CA THR A 131 20.50 7.82 -15.09
C THR A 131 21.61 6.80 -14.87
N PHE A 132 21.27 5.56 -14.53
CA PHE A 132 22.25 4.47 -14.40
C PHE A 132 22.80 4.03 -15.77
N GLU A 133 21.96 4.00 -16.81
CA GLU A 133 22.40 3.68 -18.18
C GLU A 133 23.35 4.76 -18.74
N GLU A 134 23.06 6.05 -18.49
CA GLU A 134 23.86 7.18 -19.01
C GLU A 134 25.20 7.38 -18.27
N ARG A 135 25.25 7.08 -16.97
CA ARG A 135 26.44 7.36 -16.14
C ARG A 135 27.40 6.18 -16.02
N GLY A 136 27.12 5.07 -16.69
CA GLY A 136 27.83 3.82 -16.43
C GLY A 136 27.53 3.37 -15.01
N GLY A 137 26.56 2.48 -14.83
CA GLY A 137 26.08 2.04 -13.51
C GLY A 137 27.20 1.59 -12.56
N PRO A 138 26.90 1.37 -11.29
CA PRO A 138 27.87 0.82 -10.35
C PRO A 138 28.37 -0.53 -10.88
N GLU A 139 29.64 -0.84 -10.65
CA GLU A 139 30.20 -2.16 -10.98
C GLU A 139 29.45 -3.24 -10.19
N GLY A 140 28.42 -3.86 -10.81
CA GLY A 140 27.61 -4.93 -10.23
C GLY A 140 26.14 -4.56 -9.97
N PRO A 141 25.32 -5.55 -9.60
CA PRO A 141 23.91 -5.38 -9.37
C PRO A 141 23.59 -4.55 -8.13
N VAL A 142 22.53 -3.78 -8.20
CA VAL A 142 22.15 -2.78 -7.18
C VAL A 142 20.68 -2.86 -6.87
N LEU A 143 20.33 -2.66 -5.60
CA LEU A 143 18.98 -2.31 -5.18
C LEU A 143 18.90 -0.80 -4.90
N TYR A 144 18.02 -0.13 -5.60
CA TYR A 144 17.71 1.29 -5.40
C TYR A 144 16.38 1.42 -4.66
N LEU A 145 16.39 2.02 -3.47
CA LEU A 145 15.20 2.22 -2.64
C LEU A 145 14.39 3.41 -3.14
N ILE A 146 13.09 3.18 -3.36
CA ILE A 146 12.17 4.19 -3.90
C ILE A 146 11.12 4.54 -2.85
N GLY A 147 11.07 5.83 -2.50
CA GLY A 147 10.12 6.37 -1.54
C GLY A 147 10.43 6.03 -0.08
N GLY A 148 9.62 6.60 0.81
CA GLY A 148 9.79 6.43 2.24
C GLY A 148 10.98 7.20 2.85
N PRO A 149 11.29 6.96 4.14
CA PRO A 149 12.28 7.74 4.90
C PRO A 149 13.71 7.66 4.37
N ALA A 150 14.07 6.59 3.67
CA ALA A 150 15.41 6.37 3.14
C ALA A 150 15.43 6.34 1.60
N ASP A 151 14.53 7.10 0.98
CA ASP A 151 14.44 7.24 -0.47
C ASP A 151 15.78 7.60 -1.11
N GLY A 152 16.09 6.95 -2.25
CA GLY A 152 17.35 7.14 -2.98
C GLY A 152 18.52 6.32 -2.45
N ARG A 153 18.38 5.62 -1.33
CA ARG A 153 19.46 4.76 -0.81
C ARG A 153 19.72 3.59 -1.76
N THR A 154 21.00 3.34 -1.96
CA THR A 154 21.48 2.31 -2.88
C THR A 154 22.23 1.24 -2.10
N PHE A 155 22.02 -0.04 -2.47
CA PHE A 155 22.70 -1.18 -1.90
C PHE A 155 23.35 -1.95 -3.05
N ILE A 156 24.68 -2.02 -3.07
CA ILE A 156 25.44 -2.80 -4.04
C ILE A 156 25.43 -4.25 -3.55
N LEU A 157 25.13 -5.21 -4.43
CA LEU A 157 25.01 -6.61 -4.08
C LEU A 157 26.30 -7.34 -4.44
N THR A 158 27.09 -7.74 -3.43
CA THR A 158 28.41 -8.38 -3.63
C THR A 158 28.46 -9.82 -3.14
N SER A 159 27.57 -10.18 -2.21
CA SER A 159 27.51 -11.53 -1.61
C SER A 159 26.50 -12.43 -2.32
N ASP A 160 26.72 -13.74 -2.23
CA ASP A 160 25.87 -14.74 -2.89
C ASP A 160 24.47 -14.86 -2.26
N ARG A 161 24.31 -14.55 -0.96
CA ARG A 161 23.01 -14.56 -0.27
C ARG A 161 22.92 -13.39 0.70
N ILE A 162 21.97 -12.51 0.45
CA ILE A 162 21.83 -11.23 1.13
C ILE A 162 20.46 -11.18 1.79
N PRO A 163 20.38 -11.16 3.13
CA PRO A 163 19.13 -10.97 3.85
C PRO A 163 18.65 -9.53 3.75
N MET A 164 17.34 -9.37 3.61
CA MET A 164 16.66 -8.09 3.56
C MET A 164 15.70 -7.96 4.73
N GLY A 165 15.71 -6.83 5.41
CA GLY A 165 14.81 -6.61 6.51
C GLY A 165 15.00 -5.25 7.17
N ARG A 166 14.15 -4.96 8.14
CA ARG A 166 14.22 -3.75 8.97
C ARG A 166 15.24 -3.96 10.11
N VAL A 167 15.86 -2.87 10.55
CA VAL A 167 16.75 -2.89 11.73
C VAL A 167 16.07 -3.53 12.94
N ASP A 168 16.82 -4.30 13.70
CA ASP A 168 16.39 -4.80 15.01
C ASP A 168 17.20 -4.07 16.10
N PRO A 169 16.61 -3.08 16.79
CA PRO A 169 17.31 -2.31 17.80
C PRO A 169 17.76 -3.14 19.00
N ASP A 170 17.01 -4.20 19.33
CA ASP A 170 17.27 -5.04 20.49
C ASP A 170 18.32 -6.10 20.19
N HIS A 171 18.45 -6.49 18.92
CA HIS A 171 19.38 -7.53 18.46
C HIS A 171 20.09 -7.04 17.18
N PRO A 172 21.12 -6.19 17.30
CA PRO A 172 21.89 -5.80 16.13
C PRO A 172 22.50 -7.05 15.50
N PRO A 173 22.49 -7.15 14.15
CA PRO A 173 22.98 -8.32 13.45
C PRO A 173 24.43 -8.60 13.84
N ALA A 174 24.69 -9.79 14.35
CA ALA A 174 25.99 -10.21 14.90
C ALA A 174 27.01 -10.64 13.82
N GLY A 175 26.75 -10.37 12.53
CA GLY A 175 27.56 -10.82 11.42
C GLY A 175 28.23 -9.69 10.65
N THR A 176 29.40 -9.99 10.07
CA THR A 176 30.10 -9.12 9.10
C THR A 176 29.57 -9.29 7.67
N GLY A 177 28.51 -10.07 7.49
CA GLY A 177 27.92 -10.35 6.17
C GLY A 177 27.12 -9.15 5.63
N GLU A 178 27.06 -9.05 4.33
CA GLU A 178 26.27 -8.05 3.61
C GLU A 178 24.77 -8.25 3.86
N MET A 179 24.07 -7.16 4.18
CA MET A 179 22.64 -7.15 4.47
C MET A 179 21.99 -5.88 3.92
N VAL A 180 20.78 -5.99 3.43
CA VAL A 180 19.90 -4.84 3.12
C VAL A 180 19.09 -4.50 4.37
N VAL A 181 19.62 -3.57 5.16
CA VAL A 181 18.99 -3.14 6.41
C VAL A 181 18.30 -1.81 6.23
N LEU A 182 16.99 -1.84 6.45
CA LEU A 182 16.11 -0.67 6.39
C LEU A 182 15.96 -0.01 7.77
N PRO A 183 15.72 1.31 7.83
CA PRO A 183 15.34 2.02 9.05
C PRO A 183 14.09 1.45 9.73
N ASP A 184 13.91 1.75 11.02
CA ASP A 184 12.80 1.20 11.83
C ASP A 184 11.42 1.70 11.40
N GLU A 185 11.35 2.80 10.67
CA GLU A 185 10.13 3.38 10.12
C GLU A 185 9.42 2.46 9.12
N TYR A 186 10.13 1.55 8.47
CA TYR A 186 9.56 0.54 7.56
C TYR A 186 8.87 -0.60 8.31
N ARG A 187 7.90 -0.27 9.17
CA ARG A 187 7.27 -1.18 10.14
C ARG A 187 6.51 -2.36 9.53
N ALA A 188 6.14 -2.28 8.27
CA ALA A 188 5.53 -3.40 7.55
C ALA A 188 6.56 -4.46 7.14
N VAL A 189 7.86 -4.12 7.18
CA VAL A 189 8.95 -5.04 6.85
C VAL A 189 9.40 -5.79 8.11
N THR A 190 9.61 -7.09 8.01
CA THR A 190 10.10 -7.94 9.10
C THR A 190 11.54 -7.54 9.47
N ARG A 191 11.91 -7.69 10.75
CA ARG A 191 13.27 -7.39 11.24
C ARG A 191 14.31 -8.28 10.58
N VAL A 192 15.52 -7.75 10.34
CA VAL A 192 16.59 -8.46 9.63
C VAL A 192 17.13 -9.68 10.37
N THR A 193 16.94 -9.77 11.68
CA THR A 193 17.24 -10.95 12.50
C THR A 193 16.38 -12.16 12.16
N LYS A 194 15.17 -11.92 11.62
CA LYS A 194 14.33 -12.88 10.92
C LYS A 194 13.99 -12.27 9.57
N PRO A 195 14.87 -12.39 8.57
CA PRO A 195 14.77 -11.64 7.34
C PRO A 195 13.40 -11.72 6.68
N HIS A 196 12.96 -10.62 6.06
CA HIS A 196 11.72 -10.55 5.31
C HIS A 196 11.84 -11.36 4.01
N ALA A 197 12.96 -11.16 3.33
CA ALA A 197 13.29 -11.82 2.07
C ALA A 197 14.80 -12.05 1.99
N TYR A 198 15.20 -12.89 1.06
CA TYR A 198 16.59 -13.07 0.65
C TYR A 198 16.73 -12.75 -0.84
N ILE A 199 17.80 -12.06 -1.19
CA ILE A 199 18.32 -12.05 -2.56
C ILE A 199 19.49 -13.01 -2.62
N THR A 200 19.47 -13.90 -3.61
CA THR A 200 20.48 -14.95 -3.77
C THR A 200 21.03 -14.90 -5.18
N ARG A 201 22.36 -14.95 -5.30
CA ARG A 201 23.08 -15.12 -6.56
C ARG A 201 23.26 -16.61 -6.82
N THR A 202 22.85 -17.05 -7.98
CA THR A 202 23.17 -18.38 -8.51
C THR A 202 24.20 -18.24 -9.63
N ALA A 203 24.67 -19.36 -10.20
CA ALA A 203 25.61 -19.32 -11.31
C ALA A 203 25.10 -18.55 -12.53
N ASP A 204 23.78 -18.58 -12.74
CA ASP A 204 23.16 -18.08 -13.97
C ASP A 204 22.33 -16.79 -13.76
N CYS A 205 21.87 -16.50 -12.53
CA CYS A 205 20.97 -15.37 -12.31
C CYS A 205 20.87 -14.96 -10.83
N TRP A 206 20.30 -13.78 -10.61
CA TRP A 206 19.84 -13.36 -9.30
C TRP A 206 18.40 -13.83 -9.06
N GLN A 207 18.08 -14.16 -7.83
CA GLN A 207 16.78 -14.65 -7.41
C GLN A 207 16.34 -13.98 -6.11
N ILE A 208 15.03 -13.87 -5.91
CA ILE A 208 14.43 -13.41 -4.66
C ILE A 208 13.54 -14.49 -4.06
N GLU A 209 13.56 -14.58 -2.72
CA GLU A 209 12.76 -15.52 -1.94
C GLU A 209 12.09 -14.78 -0.78
N ASP A 210 10.77 -14.89 -0.65
CA ASP A 210 10.07 -14.46 0.57
C ASP A 210 10.34 -15.46 1.70
N ASN A 211 10.83 -14.99 2.83
CA ASN A 211 11.16 -15.86 3.97
C ASN A 211 9.96 -16.13 4.90
N GLY A 212 8.77 -16.29 4.35
CA GLY A 212 7.55 -16.45 5.13
C GLY A 212 7.16 -15.18 5.89
N SER A 213 7.35 -14.04 5.27
CA SER A 213 7.07 -12.74 5.88
C SER A 213 5.59 -12.52 6.11
N THR A 214 5.22 -11.77 7.15
CA THR A 214 3.81 -11.47 7.46
C THR A 214 3.15 -10.63 6.36
N GLY A 215 3.89 -9.65 5.83
CA GLY A 215 3.39 -8.73 4.80
C GLY A 215 3.49 -9.27 3.38
N GLY A 216 4.27 -10.33 3.16
CA GLY A 216 4.57 -10.89 1.84
C GLY A 216 5.59 -10.05 1.06
N THR A 217 6.27 -10.69 0.14
CA THR A 217 7.16 -10.05 -0.84
C THR A 217 6.46 -10.04 -2.20
N PHE A 218 6.63 -8.97 -2.96
CA PHE A 218 6.01 -8.83 -4.28
C PHE A 218 7.06 -8.50 -5.32
N LEU A 219 6.95 -9.10 -6.49
CA LEU A 219 7.77 -8.82 -7.66
C LEU A 219 6.85 -8.28 -8.76
N ASN A 220 7.11 -7.06 -9.22
CA ASN A 220 6.29 -6.38 -10.22
C ASN A 220 4.79 -6.40 -9.87
N SER A 221 4.47 -6.13 -8.61
CA SER A 221 3.11 -6.14 -8.04
C SER A 221 2.44 -7.53 -7.93
N ARG A 222 3.16 -8.63 -8.20
CA ARG A 222 2.67 -10.00 -8.00
C ARG A 222 3.26 -10.56 -6.72
N ARG A 223 2.41 -11.06 -5.83
CA ARG A 223 2.87 -11.70 -4.59
C ARG A 223 3.67 -12.97 -4.91
N LEU A 224 4.80 -13.12 -4.26
CA LEU A 224 5.61 -14.34 -4.34
C LEU A 224 5.02 -15.44 -3.45
N GLU A 225 5.21 -16.69 -3.88
CA GLU A 225 4.97 -17.85 -3.00
C GLU A 225 6.07 -17.89 -1.94
N PRO A 226 5.69 -17.98 -0.64
CA PRO A 226 6.67 -18.05 0.43
C PRO A 226 7.65 -19.22 0.26
N LEU A 227 8.91 -18.99 0.60
CA LEU A 227 9.99 -19.98 0.53
C LEU A 227 10.26 -20.54 -0.89
N SER A 228 9.84 -19.81 -1.91
CA SER A 228 10.07 -20.14 -3.32
C SER A 228 10.99 -19.12 -3.97
N MET A 229 12.04 -19.59 -4.62
CA MET A 229 12.97 -18.73 -5.35
C MET A 229 12.36 -18.28 -6.67
N THR A 230 12.42 -16.98 -6.94
CA THR A 230 11.92 -16.37 -8.17
C THR A 230 13.05 -15.59 -8.84
N PRO A 231 13.32 -15.82 -10.15
CA PRO A 231 14.36 -15.09 -10.87
C PRO A 231 14.10 -13.58 -10.89
N LEU A 232 15.17 -12.79 -10.80
CA LEU A 232 15.20 -11.34 -10.93
C LEU A 232 15.86 -10.94 -12.25
N ALA A 233 15.25 -9.97 -12.92
CA ALA A 233 15.81 -9.34 -14.11
C ALA A 233 16.06 -7.85 -13.85
N GLY A 234 17.00 -7.25 -14.57
CA GLY A 234 17.27 -5.82 -14.51
C GLY A 234 16.01 -5.01 -14.77
N GLY A 235 15.66 -4.10 -13.86
CA GLY A 235 14.46 -3.29 -13.89
C GLY A 235 13.24 -3.86 -13.17
N ASP A 236 13.38 -4.99 -12.51
CA ASP A 236 12.31 -5.52 -11.65
C ASP A 236 12.08 -4.63 -10.43
N VAL A 237 10.81 -4.53 -10.03
CA VAL A 237 10.37 -3.80 -8.85
C VAL A 237 10.02 -4.79 -7.75
N ILE A 238 10.70 -4.67 -6.62
CA ILE A 238 10.51 -5.52 -5.44
C ILE A 238 9.81 -4.70 -4.35
N ASP A 239 8.66 -5.17 -3.85
CA ASP A 239 8.02 -4.60 -2.69
C ASP A 239 8.13 -5.57 -1.50
N LEU A 240 8.75 -5.11 -0.41
CA LEU A 240 8.68 -5.80 0.88
C LEU A 240 7.46 -5.30 1.63
N SER A 241 6.39 -6.08 1.63
CA SER A 241 5.06 -5.75 2.13
C SER A 241 4.29 -4.76 1.23
N ILE A 242 3.09 -4.39 1.67
CA ILE A 242 2.22 -3.38 1.03
C ILE A 242 1.79 -2.36 2.08
N GLY A 243 1.65 -1.11 1.67
CA GLY A 243 1.15 -0.02 2.51
C GLY A 243 2.19 1.04 2.84
N VAL A 244 1.82 1.96 3.72
CA VAL A 244 2.58 3.20 4.00
C VAL A 244 3.99 2.93 4.54
N ASN A 245 4.16 1.86 5.31
CA ASN A 245 5.43 1.50 5.96
C ASN A 245 6.12 0.32 5.25
N ALA A 246 5.77 0.05 4.00
CA ALA A 246 6.40 -0.93 3.12
C ALA A 246 7.65 -0.35 2.46
N ALA A 247 8.53 -1.20 1.96
CA ALA A 247 9.72 -0.77 1.23
C ALA A 247 9.63 -1.22 -0.24
N ARG A 248 9.99 -0.34 -1.15
CA ARG A 248 10.04 -0.59 -2.59
C ARG A 248 11.44 -0.41 -3.13
N PHE A 249 11.90 -1.38 -3.90
CA PHE A 249 13.20 -1.36 -4.53
C PHE A 249 13.08 -1.52 -6.05
N LEU A 250 13.96 -0.85 -6.77
CA LEU A 250 14.27 -1.17 -8.15
C LEU A 250 15.55 -2.03 -8.17
N PHE A 251 15.48 -3.19 -8.78
CA PHE A 251 16.66 -4.02 -9.02
C PHE A 251 17.32 -3.59 -10.33
N ILE A 252 18.59 -3.24 -10.27
CA ILE A 252 19.39 -2.78 -11.40
C ILE A 252 20.54 -3.77 -11.55
N ALA A 253 20.61 -4.43 -12.67
CA ALA A 253 21.72 -5.30 -13.05
C ALA A 253 21.94 -5.17 -14.56
N ASP A 254 23.19 -5.26 -14.98
CA ASP A 254 23.53 -5.41 -16.39
C ASP A 254 23.04 -6.78 -16.88
N GLU A 255 22.58 -6.85 -18.14
CA GLU A 255 22.19 -8.10 -18.80
C GLU A 255 23.37 -9.02 -19.04
#